data_080461630b33c84fc23c22e3c0f818ea
#
_entry.id   080461630b33c84fc23c22e3c0f818ea
#
_cell.length_a   1.000
_cell.length_b   1.000
_cell.length_c   1.000
_cell.angle_alpha   90.00
_cell.angle_beta   90.00
_cell.angle_gamma   90.00
#
_symmetry.space_group_name_H-M   'P 1'
#
loop_
_entity.id
_entity.type
_entity.pdbx_description
1 polymer ?
#
loop_
_entity_poly.entity_id
_entity_poly.type
_entity_poly.pdbx_seq_one_letter_code
_entity_poly.pdbx_strand_id
1 'polypeptide(L)'
;MKKLIVSFAIITTLIIGCKTNTKSNDAKTLTVALEPKSNSKVGGTATFTEKNGKVTFTAKMTGLEPGVHAIHIHEKADCSAADGSSAGGHWNPTFKKHGKWGVGEYHKGDIGNFTADAKGNGSITLTTDEWCIGCDDETKNILNKGLIVHQGTDDFTTQPTGNAGGRAACAGIIK
;
A
#
# COMPACT_ATOMS: atom_id res chain seq x y z
N MET A 1 -61.05 9.38 -59.44
CA MET A 1 -59.65 9.10 -59.30
C MET A 1 -59.27 9.40 -57.80
N LYS A 2 -59.26 8.37 -56.94
CA LYS A 2 -58.97 8.52 -55.53
C LYS A 2 -57.44 8.29 -55.29
N LYS A 3 -56.74 9.32 -54.84
CA LYS A 3 -55.32 9.22 -54.52
C LYS A 3 -55.16 8.62 -53.10
N LEU A 4 -54.50 7.45 -52.99
CA LEU A 4 -54.17 6.77 -51.76
C LEU A 4 -52.84 7.35 -51.25
N ILE A 5 -52.86 8.00 -50.11
CA ILE A 5 -51.63 8.50 -49.43
C ILE A 5 -51.18 7.41 -48.46
N VAL A 6 -50.05 6.80 -48.78
CA VAL A 6 -49.40 5.83 -47.88
C VAL A 6 -48.43 6.60 -46.99
N SER A 7 -48.78 6.72 -45.68
CA SER A 7 -47.88 7.28 -44.66
C SER A 7 -46.89 6.23 -44.18
N PHE A 8 -45.61 6.49 -44.44
CA PHE A 8 -44.50 5.67 -43.94
C PHE A 8 -44.13 6.17 -42.53
N ALA A 9 -44.45 5.38 -41.52
CA ALA A 9 -44.00 5.65 -40.13
C ALA A 9 -42.57 5.14 -39.94
N ILE A 10 -41.61 6.05 -39.76
CA ILE A 10 -40.23 5.72 -39.44
C ILE A 10 -40.17 5.46 -37.92
N ILE A 11 -39.99 4.19 -37.55
CA ILE A 11 -39.74 3.79 -36.16
C ILE A 11 -38.24 3.92 -35.91
N THR A 12 -37.83 4.97 -35.20
CA THR A 12 -36.47 5.16 -34.71
C THR A 12 -36.27 4.32 -33.42
N THR A 13 -35.58 3.20 -33.53
CA THR A 13 -35.18 2.39 -32.38
C THR A 13 -33.99 3.07 -31.70
N LEU A 14 -34.23 3.60 -30.47
CA LEU A 14 -33.19 4.10 -29.58
C LEU A 14 -32.42 2.91 -29.00
N ILE A 15 -31.20 2.68 -29.47
CA ILE A 15 -30.29 1.69 -28.85
C ILE A 15 -29.65 2.32 -27.61
N ILE A 16 -30.17 2.04 -26.45
CA ILE A 16 -29.54 2.39 -25.18
C ILE A 16 -28.35 1.44 -24.98
N GLY A 17 -27.15 1.91 -25.32
CA GLY A 17 -25.92 1.22 -25.07
C GLY A 17 -25.61 1.25 -23.54
N CYS A 18 -25.87 0.16 -22.82
CA CYS A 18 -25.32 -0.05 -21.50
C CYS A 18 -23.80 -0.11 -21.63
N LYS A 19 -23.09 0.94 -21.15
CA LYS A 19 -21.65 0.85 -20.89
C LYS A 19 -21.46 -0.11 -19.71
N THR A 20 -21.14 -1.36 -19.99
CA THR A 20 -20.61 -2.27 -18.99
C THR A 20 -19.20 -1.80 -18.64
N ASN A 21 -19.04 -1.21 -17.45
CA ASN A 21 -17.73 -0.95 -16.87
C ASN A 21 -17.10 -2.31 -16.51
N THR A 22 -16.44 -2.94 -17.48
CA THR A 22 -15.57 -4.09 -17.22
C THR A 22 -14.39 -3.56 -16.41
N LYS A 23 -14.38 -3.78 -15.09
CA LYS A 23 -13.15 -3.64 -14.29
C LYS A 23 -12.11 -4.54 -14.95
N SER A 24 -11.03 -3.93 -15.46
CA SER A 24 -9.89 -4.68 -15.99
C SER A 24 -9.41 -5.64 -14.91
N ASN A 25 -9.41 -6.94 -15.22
CA ASN A 25 -8.90 -8.00 -14.36
C ASN A 25 -7.36 -8.05 -14.36
N ASP A 26 -6.71 -7.07 -15.00
CA ASP A 26 -5.27 -7.00 -15.09
C ASP A 26 -4.67 -6.67 -13.72
N ALA A 27 -3.68 -7.44 -13.30
CA ALA A 27 -2.96 -7.19 -12.08
C ALA A 27 -2.10 -5.93 -12.25
N LYS A 28 -2.23 -4.96 -11.31
CA LYS A 28 -1.29 -3.84 -11.21
C LYS A 28 -0.17 -4.27 -10.26
N THR A 29 1.08 -4.20 -10.70
CA THR A 29 2.24 -4.52 -9.86
C THR A 29 3.18 -3.33 -9.78
N LEU A 30 3.64 -3.03 -8.58
CA LEU A 30 4.63 -2.01 -8.27
C LEU A 30 5.71 -2.63 -7.39
N THR A 31 6.98 -2.49 -7.78
CA THR A 31 8.12 -2.94 -6.98
C THR A 31 9.03 -1.75 -6.70
N VAL A 32 9.40 -1.57 -5.43
CA VAL A 32 10.27 -0.49 -4.96
C VAL A 32 11.48 -1.07 -4.23
N ALA A 33 12.63 -0.39 -4.35
CA ALA A 33 13.84 -0.75 -3.62
C ALA A 33 13.84 -0.09 -2.24
N LEU A 34 14.22 -0.85 -1.22
CA LEU A 34 14.48 -0.36 0.13
C LEU A 34 15.92 0.16 0.21
N GLU A 35 16.09 1.43 0.55
CA GLU A 35 17.37 2.09 0.73
C GLU A 35 17.75 2.18 2.20
N PRO A 36 19.02 1.91 2.59
CA PRO A 36 19.46 1.98 3.97
C PRO A 36 19.30 3.40 4.55
N LYS A 37 18.93 3.48 5.83
CA LYS A 37 18.82 4.71 6.63
C LYS A 37 19.55 4.53 7.96
N SER A 38 19.82 5.64 8.66
CA SER A 38 20.46 5.64 9.98
C SER A 38 21.77 4.84 10.03
N ASN A 39 22.60 4.93 8.97
CA ASN A 39 23.85 4.17 8.81
C ASN A 39 23.68 2.64 8.88
N SER A 40 22.48 2.12 8.64
CA SER A 40 22.25 0.68 8.55
C SER A 40 22.81 0.10 7.25
N LYS A 41 22.77 -1.23 7.12
CA LYS A 41 23.05 -1.96 5.86
C LYS A 41 21.78 -2.60 5.30
N VAL A 42 20.61 -2.23 5.85
CA VAL A 42 19.34 -2.84 5.49
C VAL A 42 18.92 -2.40 4.09
N GLY A 43 18.72 -3.36 3.22
CA GLY A 43 18.20 -3.16 1.88
C GLY A 43 17.27 -4.28 1.46
N GLY A 44 16.75 -4.21 0.26
CA GLY A 44 15.85 -5.21 -0.27
C GLY A 44 14.84 -4.67 -1.25
N THR A 45 13.73 -5.38 -1.41
CA THR A 45 12.65 -4.99 -2.31
C THR A 45 11.29 -5.20 -1.65
N ALA A 46 10.35 -4.33 -1.99
CA ALA A 46 8.95 -4.48 -1.64
C ALA A 46 8.10 -4.47 -2.90
N THR A 47 7.23 -5.45 -3.05
CA THR A 47 6.32 -5.59 -4.19
C THR A 47 4.89 -5.53 -3.71
N PHE A 48 4.10 -4.70 -4.38
CA PHE A 48 2.66 -4.56 -4.20
C PHE A 48 1.97 -5.05 -5.48
N THR A 49 1.06 -6.01 -5.35
CA THR A 49 0.28 -6.53 -6.50
C THR A 49 -1.20 -6.39 -6.20
N GLU A 50 -1.90 -5.52 -6.94
CA GLU A 50 -3.35 -5.37 -6.85
C GLU A 50 -4.02 -6.27 -7.89
N LYS A 51 -4.90 -7.15 -7.41
CA LYS A 51 -5.75 -8.00 -8.26
C LYS A 51 -7.09 -8.24 -7.57
N ASN A 52 -8.18 -8.16 -8.32
CA ASN A 52 -9.55 -8.39 -7.81
C ASN A 52 -9.89 -7.54 -6.58
N GLY A 53 -9.43 -6.29 -6.51
CA GLY A 53 -9.69 -5.36 -5.40
C GLY A 53 -8.93 -5.67 -4.12
N LYS A 54 -7.91 -6.53 -4.16
CA LYS A 54 -7.00 -6.79 -3.04
C LYS A 54 -5.57 -6.49 -3.44
N VAL A 55 -4.81 -5.93 -2.51
CA VAL A 55 -3.36 -5.73 -2.65
C VAL A 55 -2.64 -6.80 -1.85
N THR A 56 -1.77 -7.54 -2.50
CA THR A 56 -0.78 -8.41 -1.85
C THR A 56 0.54 -7.66 -1.81
N PHE A 57 1.00 -7.36 -0.61
CA PHE A 57 2.30 -6.79 -0.30
C PHE A 57 3.26 -7.91 0.08
N THR A 58 4.48 -7.87 -0.44
CA THR A 58 5.57 -8.77 -0.04
C THR A 58 6.86 -7.96 0.03
N ALA A 59 7.53 -7.96 1.19
CA ALA A 59 8.86 -7.40 1.34
C ALA A 59 9.88 -8.50 1.61
N LYS A 60 11.06 -8.37 0.99
CA LYS A 60 12.24 -9.22 1.22
C LYS A 60 13.41 -8.31 1.54
N MET A 61 14.01 -8.51 2.69
CA MET A 61 15.04 -7.63 3.25
C MET A 61 16.29 -8.43 3.61
N THR A 62 17.42 -7.75 3.58
CA THR A 62 18.74 -8.27 3.98
C THR A 62 19.47 -7.21 4.80
N GLY A 63 20.55 -7.60 5.50
CA GLY A 63 21.37 -6.67 6.27
C GLY A 63 20.74 -6.23 7.60
N LEU A 64 19.71 -6.94 8.05
CA LEU A 64 19.07 -6.73 9.36
C LEU A 64 19.92 -7.35 10.47
N GLU A 65 19.83 -6.79 11.69
CA GLU A 65 20.25 -7.53 12.87
C GLU A 65 19.30 -8.73 13.09
N PRO A 66 19.80 -9.88 13.58
CA PRO A 66 18.91 -11.01 13.90
C PRO A 66 17.89 -10.62 14.96
N GLY A 67 16.62 -10.96 14.76
CA GLY A 67 15.55 -10.65 15.70
C GLY A 67 14.28 -10.13 15.06
N VAL A 68 13.42 -9.52 15.87
CA VAL A 68 12.12 -9.00 15.43
C VAL A 68 12.24 -7.53 15.04
N HIS A 69 11.70 -7.19 13.89
CA HIS A 69 11.66 -5.84 13.32
C HIS A 69 10.25 -5.48 12.91
N ALA A 70 9.94 -4.19 12.95
CA ALA A 70 8.68 -3.67 12.43
C ALA A 70 8.83 -3.12 11.02
N ILE A 71 7.72 -3.12 10.28
CA ILE A 71 7.59 -2.48 8.97
C ILE A 71 6.24 -1.79 8.87
N HIS A 72 6.23 -0.53 8.39
CA HIS A 72 5.03 0.30 8.33
C HIS A 72 4.99 1.13 7.04
N ILE A 73 3.77 1.47 6.59
CA ILE A 73 3.58 2.53 5.60
C ILE A 73 3.52 3.87 6.33
N HIS A 74 4.32 4.84 5.87
CA HIS A 74 4.43 6.20 6.36
C HIS A 74 3.75 7.21 5.43
N GLU A 75 3.52 8.43 5.91
CA GLU A 75 2.71 9.46 5.23
C GLU A 75 3.23 9.89 3.87
N LYS A 76 4.57 9.91 3.66
CA LYS A 76 5.21 10.53 2.49
C LYS A 76 6.21 9.60 1.84
N ALA A 77 6.24 9.58 0.50
CA ALA A 77 7.24 8.85 -0.29
C ALA A 77 8.63 9.50 -0.24
N ASP A 78 8.89 10.34 0.73
CA ASP A 78 10.14 11.09 0.87
C ASP A 78 11.13 10.33 1.76
N CYS A 79 12.20 9.83 1.16
CA CYS A 79 13.31 9.14 1.81
C CYS A 79 14.61 9.99 1.80
N SER A 80 14.53 11.31 1.64
CA SER A 80 15.72 12.18 1.48
C SER A 80 16.53 12.34 2.77
N ALA A 81 15.88 12.32 3.94
CA ALA A 81 16.59 12.42 5.22
C ALA A 81 17.44 11.17 5.49
N ALA A 82 18.64 11.35 6.03
CA ALA A 82 19.59 10.28 6.34
C ALA A 82 19.06 9.27 7.38
N ASP A 83 18.17 9.71 8.26
CA ASP A 83 17.48 8.90 9.27
C ASP A 83 16.09 8.44 8.83
N GLY A 84 15.66 8.77 7.60
CA GLY A 84 14.34 8.45 7.05
C GLY A 84 13.19 9.28 7.64
N SER A 85 13.46 10.31 8.48
CA SER A 85 12.43 11.12 9.15
C SER A 85 11.54 11.90 8.17
N SER A 86 12.03 12.20 6.95
CA SER A 86 11.26 12.89 5.90
C SER A 86 9.99 12.14 5.46
N ALA A 87 9.91 10.82 5.69
CA ALA A 87 8.70 10.04 5.40
C ALA A 87 7.50 10.35 6.34
N GLY A 88 7.71 11.12 7.41
CA GLY A 88 6.65 11.49 8.35
C GLY A 88 6.31 10.39 9.35
N GLY A 89 5.09 10.45 9.92
CA GLY A 89 4.52 9.43 10.81
C GLY A 89 3.91 8.26 10.06
N HIS A 90 3.26 7.34 10.79
CA HIS A 90 2.51 6.24 10.16
C HIS A 90 1.35 6.80 9.31
N TRP A 91 1.10 6.19 8.17
CA TRP A 91 -0.04 6.56 7.33
C TRP A 91 -1.36 6.21 8.01
N ASN A 92 -2.07 7.25 8.47
CA ASN A 92 -3.29 7.15 9.25
C ASN A 92 -4.42 8.03 8.67
N PRO A 93 -4.97 7.71 7.50
CA PRO A 93 -6.01 8.51 6.87
C PRO A 93 -7.36 8.42 7.60
N THR A 94 -7.51 7.50 8.53
CA THR A 94 -8.75 7.26 9.29
C THR A 94 -8.72 7.79 10.72
N PHE A 95 -7.62 8.45 11.12
CA PHE A 95 -7.43 9.07 12.43
C PHE A 95 -7.68 8.14 13.62
N LYS A 96 -7.30 6.87 13.48
CA LYS A 96 -7.38 5.86 14.54
C LYS A 96 -6.12 5.85 15.40
N LYS A 97 -6.18 5.13 16.51
CA LYS A 97 -4.99 4.84 17.32
C LYS A 97 -4.11 3.81 16.62
N HIS A 98 -2.80 3.90 16.87
CA HIS A 98 -1.86 2.85 16.49
C HIS A 98 -2.21 1.52 17.14
N GLY A 99 -2.01 0.42 16.40
CA GLY A 99 -2.31 -0.90 16.92
C GLY A 99 -1.91 -2.05 16.00
N LYS A 100 -2.31 -3.25 16.38
CA LYS A 100 -2.04 -4.46 15.60
C LYS A 100 -3.01 -4.58 14.42
N TRP A 101 -2.50 -4.75 13.21
CA TRP A 101 -3.30 -4.95 12.00
C TRP A 101 -4.42 -5.99 12.20
N GLY A 102 -5.64 -5.60 11.87
CA GLY A 102 -6.82 -6.46 11.96
C GLY A 102 -7.36 -6.69 13.38
N VAL A 103 -6.83 -6.00 14.40
CA VAL A 103 -7.27 -6.15 15.79
C VAL A 103 -7.61 -4.79 16.38
N GLY A 104 -8.90 -4.51 16.59
CA GLY A 104 -9.37 -3.25 17.17
C GLY A 104 -9.08 -2.04 16.29
N GLU A 105 -8.47 -0.99 16.88
CA GLU A 105 -8.02 0.18 16.12
C GLU A 105 -6.58 0.00 15.66
N TYR A 106 -6.28 0.46 14.44
CA TYR A 106 -4.94 0.50 13.85
C TYR A 106 -4.89 1.50 12.71
N HIS A 107 -3.69 1.98 12.37
CA HIS A 107 -3.47 2.81 11.18
C HIS A 107 -3.49 1.96 9.91
N LYS A 108 -3.84 2.54 8.80
CA LYS A 108 -3.73 1.88 7.48
C LYS A 108 -2.30 1.50 7.12
N GLY A 109 -1.32 2.09 7.80
CA GLY A 109 0.10 1.80 7.63
C GLY A 109 0.68 0.77 8.60
N ASP A 110 -0.06 0.28 9.60
CA ASP A 110 0.44 -0.59 10.67
C ASP A 110 0.60 -2.06 10.21
N ILE A 111 1.52 -2.34 9.27
CA ILE A 111 1.73 -3.70 8.73
C ILE A 111 2.10 -4.69 9.83
N GLY A 112 3.04 -4.30 10.71
CA GLY A 112 3.42 -5.06 11.90
C GLY A 112 4.84 -5.61 11.88
N ASN A 113 5.06 -6.72 12.58
CA ASN A 113 6.36 -7.30 12.84
C ASN A 113 6.69 -8.49 11.93
N PHE A 114 7.99 -8.67 11.68
CA PHE A 114 8.57 -9.84 11.03
C PHE A 114 9.88 -10.23 11.73
N THR A 115 10.37 -11.46 11.48
CA THR A 115 11.61 -11.93 12.07
C THR A 115 12.72 -11.99 11.03
N ALA A 116 13.89 -11.44 11.35
CA ALA A 116 15.12 -11.64 10.62
C ALA A 116 15.89 -12.87 11.17
N ASP A 117 16.40 -13.69 10.25
CA ASP A 117 17.20 -14.86 10.57
C ASP A 117 18.62 -14.48 11.06
N ALA A 118 19.41 -15.49 11.48
CA ALA A 118 20.79 -15.31 11.93
C ALA A 118 21.74 -14.72 10.85
N LYS A 119 21.32 -14.70 9.59
CA LYS A 119 22.05 -14.10 8.45
C LYS A 119 21.56 -12.70 8.11
N GLY A 120 20.58 -12.18 8.86
CA GLY A 120 19.98 -10.87 8.63
C GLY A 120 18.98 -10.84 7.48
N ASN A 121 18.42 -11.97 7.06
CA ASN A 121 17.35 -12.00 6.05
C ASN A 121 15.98 -12.01 6.72
N GLY A 122 15.09 -11.18 6.23
CA GLY A 122 13.70 -11.12 6.71
C GLY A 122 12.71 -11.03 5.55
N SER A 123 11.50 -11.51 5.77
CA SER A 123 10.42 -11.34 4.81
C SER A 123 9.08 -11.26 5.50
N ILE A 124 8.15 -10.55 4.87
CA ILE A 124 6.76 -10.43 5.32
C ILE A 124 5.84 -10.36 4.11
N THR A 125 4.65 -10.93 4.24
CA THR A 125 3.57 -10.81 3.25
C THR A 125 2.27 -10.46 3.95
N LEU A 126 1.53 -9.50 3.39
CA LEU A 126 0.20 -9.09 3.82
C LEU A 126 -0.72 -9.00 2.60
N THR A 127 -1.93 -9.52 2.69
CA THR A 127 -2.96 -9.33 1.66
C THR A 127 -4.17 -8.63 2.27
N THR A 128 -4.62 -7.55 1.63
CA THR A 128 -5.72 -6.72 2.16
C THR A 128 -6.55 -6.11 1.04
N ASP A 129 -7.82 -5.83 1.31
CA ASP A 129 -8.71 -4.98 0.52
C ASP A 129 -8.81 -3.54 1.06
N GLU A 130 -8.03 -3.24 2.08
CA GLU A 130 -7.94 -1.91 2.67
C GLU A 130 -6.95 -0.99 1.93
N TRP A 131 -6.24 -1.50 0.94
CA TRP A 131 -5.31 -0.76 0.09
C TRP A 131 -5.69 -0.84 -1.39
N CYS A 132 -5.21 0.13 -2.17
CA CYS A 132 -5.23 0.11 -3.63
C CYS A 132 -3.99 0.79 -4.22
N ILE A 133 -3.70 0.53 -5.49
CA ILE A 133 -2.62 1.17 -6.24
C ILE A 133 -3.21 2.20 -7.22
N GLY A 134 -3.24 3.46 -6.79
CA GLY A 134 -3.69 4.59 -7.63
C GLY A 134 -5.18 4.57 -7.90
N CYS A 135 -6.01 4.34 -6.90
CA CYS A 135 -7.45 4.59 -6.95
C CYS A 135 -7.79 5.99 -6.43
N ASP A 136 -9.04 6.41 -6.61
CA ASP A 136 -9.53 7.72 -6.18
C ASP A 136 -9.82 7.79 -4.67
N ASP A 137 -9.84 6.65 -3.96
CA ASP A 137 -10.03 6.60 -2.52
C ASP A 137 -8.69 6.86 -1.79
N GLU A 138 -8.46 8.10 -1.38
CA GLU A 138 -7.25 8.53 -0.67
C GLU A 138 -7.04 7.80 0.66
N THR A 139 -8.08 7.21 1.24
CA THR A 139 -7.96 6.41 2.47
C THR A 139 -7.45 4.99 2.22
N LYS A 140 -7.32 4.59 0.95
CA LYS A 140 -6.80 3.29 0.50
C LYS A 140 -5.59 3.39 -0.40
N ASN A 141 -5.37 4.55 -1.02
CA ASN A 141 -4.32 4.73 -2.03
C ASN A 141 -2.94 4.79 -1.41
N ILE A 142 -2.12 3.74 -1.65
CA ILE A 142 -0.76 3.65 -1.13
C ILE A 142 0.28 4.40 -1.96
N LEU A 143 -0.06 4.94 -3.14
CA LEU A 143 0.87 5.75 -3.92
C LEU A 143 1.25 7.04 -3.17
N ASN A 144 2.49 7.48 -3.35
CA ASN A 144 3.09 8.63 -2.70
C ASN A 144 3.24 8.50 -1.18
N LYS A 145 3.18 7.27 -0.67
CA LYS A 145 3.47 6.91 0.73
C LYS A 145 4.89 6.37 0.85
N GLY A 146 5.45 6.41 2.08
CA GLY A 146 6.75 5.81 2.39
C GLY A 146 6.58 4.41 2.97
N LEU A 147 7.50 3.51 2.67
CA LEU A 147 7.63 2.23 3.36
C LEU A 147 8.88 2.29 4.24
N ILE A 148 8.71 2.07 5.53
CA ILE A 148 9.80 2.12 6.52
C ILE A 148 9.98 0.75 7.16
N VAL A 149 11.23 0.28 7.20
CA VAL A 149 11.68 -0.84 8.04
C VAL A 149 12.34 -0.25 9.29
N HIS A 150 11.93 -0.72 10.47
CA HIS A 150 12.42 -0.24 11.76
C HIS A 150 13.52 -1.14 12.34
N GLN A 151 14.34 -0.55 13.24
CA GLN A 151 15.41 -1.27 13.93
C GLN A 151 14.88 -2.21 15.02
N GLY A 152 13.69 -1.93 15.56
CA GLY A 152 13.11 -2.65 16.68
C GLY A 152 11.73 -3.21 16.39
N THR A 153 11.17 -3.79 17.44
CA THR A 153 9.84 -4.42 17.45
C THR A 153 8.77 -3.39 17.73
N ASP A 154 7.67 -3.45 16.99
CA ASP A 154 6.43 -2.76 17.31
C ASP A 154 5.72 -3.46 18.46
N ASP A 155 5.45 -2.74 19.57
CA ASP A 155 4.72 -3.25 20.73
C ASP A 155 3.19 -3.21 20.57
N PHE A 156 2.67 -2.66 19.44
CA PHE A 156 1.26 -2.52 19.08
C PHE A 156 0.41 -1.67 20.04
N THR A 157 1.01 -1.01 21.02
CA THR A 157 0.28 -0.31 22.09
C THR A 157 0.75 1.11 22.31
N THR A 158 2.06 1.36 22.25
CA THR A 158 2.64 2.69 22.47
C THR A 158 2.25 3.64 21.34
N GLN A 159 1.61 4.75 21.71
CA GLN A 159 1.21 5.76 20.74
C GLN A 159 2.35 6.75 20.44
N PRO A 160 2.48 7.25 19.23
CA PRO A 160 1.66 6.96 18.03
C PRO A 160 2.23 5.84 17.14
N THR A 161 3.33 5.16 17.48
CA THR A 161 4.11 4.35 16.52
C THR A 161 4.67 3.04 17.09
N GLY A 162 4.14 2.54 18.23
CA GLY A 162 4.48 1.22 18.76
C GLY A 162 5.92 1.07 19.24
N ASN A 163 6.62 2.18 19.55
CA ASN A 163 7.99 2.18 20.05
C ASN A 163 8.99 1.35 19.19
N ALA A 164 8.77 1.29 17.88
CA ALA A 164 9.54 0.45 16.95
C ALA A 164 11.00 0.89 16.72
N GLY A 165 11.41 1.99 17.36
CA GLY A 165 12.78 2.48 17.30
C GLY A 165 13.16 3.20 16.00
N GLY A 166 14.45 3.26 15.71
CA GLY A 166 14.99 3.96 14.54
C GLY A 166 14.56 3.34 13.21
N ARG A 167 14.74 4.08 12.12
CA ARG A 167 14.39 3.65 10.77
C ARG A 167 15.62 3.06 10.09
N ALA A 168 15.59 1.77 9.81
CA ALA A 168 16.70 1.04 9.20
C ALA A 168 16.70 1.14 7.67
N ALA A 169 15.54 1.20 7.03
CA ALA A 169 15.42 1.41 5.58
C ALA A 169 14.16 2.17 5.21
N CYS A 170 14.18 2.80 4.04
CA CYS A 170 13.07 3.58 3.48
C CYS A 170 12.92 3.29 1.99
N ALA A 171 11.67 3.25 1.51
CA ALA A 171 11.32 3.27 0.09
C ALA A 171 10.14 4.18 -0.17
N GLY A 172 10.18 4.98 -1.23
CA GLY A 172 9.00 5.70 -1.72
C GLY A 172 8.12 4.76 -2.56
N ILE A 173 6.83 4.68 -2.26
CA ILE A 173 5.84 3.92 -3.05
C ILE A 173 5.38 4.82 -4.20
N ILE A 174 6.21 4.91 -5.24
CA ILE A 174 6.00 5.76 -6.42
C ILE A 174 6.07 4.92 -7.70
N LYS A 175 5.32 5.37 -8.76
CA LYS A 175 5.39 4.77 -10.11
C LYS A 175 6.57 5.31 -10.87
#